data_6d2fb2580022017d29f6f94802dbbfe5
#
_entry.id   6d2fb2580022017d29f6f94802dbbfe5
#
_cell.length_a   1.000
_cell.length_b   1.000
_cell.length_c   1.000
_cell.angle_alpha   90.00
_cell.angle_beta   90.00
_cell.angle_gamma   90.00
#
_symmetry.space_group_name_H-M   'P 1'
#
loop_
_entity.id
_entity.type
_entity.pdbx_description
1 polymer ?
#
loop_
_entity_poly.entity_id
_entity_poly.type
_entity_poly.pdbx_seq_one_letter_code
_entity_poly.pdbx_strand_id
1 'polypeptide(L)'
;GYLKIFQEVLQFNRDAGLDASLVDEVQQQWDDYYANGNTKLFSSPEFLALQLCMLEGNTYDFQHTYATDVEGGTAWLDTMQFPWMPLVAIPGYSWAHFSGSSEDVNREGYFNVFEREMEGLDLRILFATPATELITESGRVTGVIGSSANGSTYTVRAKDGVVIASGGYADNQDMLKEHDKMWNWKDLDTFHCDNNYGHTGDGIRMATEAGAAFAELPFNQMVSPSWTPCSTPPKQPSEPPMRAST
;
A
#
# COMPACT_ATOMS: atom_id res chain seq x y z
N GLY A 1 10.07 -27.67 6.63
CA GLY A 1 10.71 -26.52 7.19
C GLY A 1 11.07 -25.46 6.16
N TYR A 2 11.92 -24.56 6.51
CA TYR A 2 12.30 -23.38 5.71
C TYR A 2 12.79 -23.69 4.27
N LEU A 3 13.66 -24.71 4.12
CA LEU A 3 14.10 -25.16 2.81
C LEU A 3 12.93 -25.53 1.87
N LYS A 4 11.88 -26.13 2.40
CA LYS A 4 10.71 -26.48 1.60
C LYS A 4 10.01 -25.23 1.09
N ILE A 5 9.82 -24.21 1.95
CA ILE A 5 9.21 -22.94 1.57
C ILE A 5 10.07 -22.23 0.50
N PHE A 6 11.38 -22.19 0.71
CA PHE A 6 12.31 -21.64 -0.27
C PHE A 6 12.13 -22.30 -1.65
N GLN A 7 12.13 -23.63 -1.69
CA GLN A 7 11.95 -24.36 -2.94
C GLN A 7 10.57 -24.14 -3.57
N GLU A 8 9.51 -24.05 -2.76
CA GLU A 8 8.15 -23.74 -3.25
C GLU A 8 8.08 -22.36 -3.90
N VAL A 9 8.73 -21.35 -3.33
CA VAL A 9 8.81 -20.01 -3.93
C VAL A 9 9.53 -20.06 -5.27
N LEU A 10 10.69 -20.71 -5.35
CA LEU A 10 11.42 -20.82 -6.61
C LEU A 10 10.61 -21.57 -7.67
N GLN A 11 10.00 -22.68 -7.30
CA GLN A 11 9.20 -23.47 -8.24
C GLN A 11 7.99 -22.72 -8.76
N PHE A 12 7.26 -22.01 -7.87
CA PHE A 12 6.14 -21.18 -8.27
C PHE A 12 6.52 -20.15 -9.33
N ASN A 13 7.63 -19.44 -9.12
CA ASN A 13 8.07 -18.40 -10.06
C ASN A 13 8.55 -18.99 -11.41
N ARG A 14 9.16 -20.19 -11.41
CA ARG A 14 9.47 -20.92 -12.64
C ARG A 14 8.19 -21.32 -13.41
N ASP A 15 7.21 -21.85 -12.70
CA ASP A 15 5.93 -22.28 -13.29
C ASP A 15 5.11 -21.08 -13.82
N ALA A 16 5.25 -19.92 -13.18
CA ALA A 16 4.67 -18.64 -13.63
C ALA A 16 5.38 -18.05 -14.86
N GLY A 17 6.51 -18.62 -15.30
CA GLY A 17 7.24 -18.19 -16.48
C GLY A 17 8.18 -17.00 -16.25
N LEU A 18 8.59 -16.77 -15.00
CA LEU A 18 9.64 -15.80 -14.72
C LEU A 18 10.96 -16.23 -15.36
N ASP A 19 11.80 -15.27 -15.74
CA ASP A 19 13.13 -15.55 -16.29
C ASP A 19 13.91 -16.48 -15.36
N ALA A 20 14.32 -17.62 -15.90
CA ALA A 20 15.02 -18.65 -15.14
C ALA A 20 16.32 -18.12 -14.51
N SER A 21 16.99 -17.18 -15.13
CA SER A 21 18.23 -16.59 -14.61
C SER A 21 18.03 -15.87 -13.27
N LEU A 22 16.90 -15.20 -13.07
CA LEU A 22 16.56 -14.55 -11.81
C LEU A 22 16.33 -15.57 -10.69
N VAL A 23 15.64 -16.66 -11.01
CA VAL A 23 15.37 -17.73 -10.03
C VAL A 23 16.65 -18.50 -9.70
N ASP A 24 17.51 -18.73 -10.68
CA ASP A 24 18.79 -19.42 -10.51
C ASP A 24 19.78 -18.58 -9.72
N GLU A 25 19.75 -17.25 -9.88
CA GLU A 25 20.53 -16.33 -9.05
C GLU A 25 20.17 -16.46 -7.57
N VAL A 26 18.89 -16.48 -7.23
CA VAL A 26 18.44 -16.65 -5.83
C VAL A 26 18.84 -18.03 -5.29
N GLN A 27 18.78 -19.09 -6.12
CA GLN A 27 19.29 -20.40 -5.72
C GLN A 27 20.78 -20.34 -5.40
N GLN A 28 21.57 -19.66 -6.24
CA GLN A 28 23.01 -19.52 -6.00
C GLN A 28 23.32 -18.72 -4.73
N GLN A 29 22.57 -17.62 -4.49
CA GLN A 29 22.70 -16.83 -3.25
C GLN A 29 22.43 -17.69 -2.01
N TRP A 30 21.40 -18.56 -2.06
CA TRP A 30 21.10 -19.51 -0.98
C TRP A 30 22.25 -20.49 -0.74
N ASP A 31 22.76 -21.10 -1.79
CA ASP A 31 23.83 -22.09 -1.71
C ASP A 31 25.12 -21.48 -1.15
N ASP A 32 25.50 -20.30 -1.62
CA ASP A 32 26.66 -19.55 -1.15
C ASP A 32 26.49 -19.11 0.31
N TYR A 33 25.31 -18.66 0.69
CA TYR A 33 25.03 -18.23 2.06
C TYR A 33 25.27 -19.34 3.06
N TYR A 34 24.77 -20.55 2.80
CA TYR A 34 24.97 -21.68 3.71
C TYR A 34 26.33 -22.36 3.55
N ALA A 35 26.94 -22.33 2.39
CA ALA A 35 28.30 -22.81 2.18
C ALA A 35 29.33 -22.00 2.98
N ASN A 36 29.05 -20.71 3.20
CA ASN A 36 29.87 -19.83 4.05
C ASN A 36 29.63 -20.02 5.56
N GLY A 37 28.89 -21.05 5.97
CA GLY A 37 28.68 -21.41 7.38
C GLY A 37 27.63 -20.57 8.10
N ASN A 38 26.79 -19.81 7.40
CA ASN A 38 25.71 -19.08 8.02
C ASN A 38 24.65 -20.02 8.60
N THR A 39 24.15 -19.69 9.78
CA THR A 39 23.16 -20.49 10.52
C THR A 39 21.80 -19.81 10.69
N LYS A 40 21.71 -18.55 10.28
CA LYS A 40 20.46 -17.78 10.29
C LYS A 40 19.61 -18.09 9.06
N LEU A 41 18.37 -17.67 9.08
CA LEU A 41 17.50 -17.75 7.91
C LEU A 41 18.06 -16.85 6.80
N PHE A 42 18.14 -17.42 5.60
CA PHE A 42 18.54 -16.68 4.40
C PHE A 42 17.45 -15.66 4.04
N SER A 43 17.88 -14.47 3.67
CA SER A 43 17.03 -13.46 3.08
C SER A 43 17.87 -12.58 2.15
N SER A 44 17.32 -12.26 1.01
CA SER A 44 17.87 -11.26 0.09
C SER A 44 16.73 -10.46 -0.53
N PRO A 45 16.99 -9.26 -1.07
CA PRO A 45 15.98 -8.51 -1.81
C PRO A 45 15.36 -9.32 -2.95
N GLU A 46 16.16 -10.07 -3.69
CA GLU A 46 15.71 -10.91 -4.80
C GLU A 46 14.78 -12.03 -4.32
N PHE A 47 15.14 -12.69 -3.21
CA PHE A 47 14.26 -13.73 -2.64
C PHE A 47 12.96 -13.14 -2.10
N LEU A 48 13.00 -11.98 -1.45
CA LEU A 48 11.80 -11.27 -1.00
C LEU A 48 10.92 -10.91 -2.20
N ALA A 49 11.50 -10.42 -3.29
CA ALA A 49 10.77 -10.13 -4.51
C ALA A 49 10.06 -11.35 -5.08
N LEU A 50 10.72 -12.52 -5.13
CA LEU A 50 10.11 -13.78 -5.58
C LEU A 50 8.96 -14.22 -4.67
N GLN A 51 9.08 -14.03 -3.35
CA GLN A 51 7.98 -14.31 -2.41
C GLN A 51 6.78 -13.40 -2.65
N LEU A 52 7.02 -12.11 -2.84
CA LEU A 52 5.96 -11.14 -3.10
C LEU A 52 5.27 -11.41 -4.44
N CYS A 53 6.00 -11.82 -5.48
CA CYS A 53 5.40 -12.27 -6.74
C CYS A 53 4.45 -13.45 -6.53
N MET A 54 4.82 -14.40 -5.69
CA MET A 54 3.98 -15.55 -5.36
C MET A 54 2.73 -15.15 -4.57
N LEU A 55 2.86 -14.20 -3.64
CA LEU A 55 1.78 -13.81 -2.73
C LEU A 55 0.84 -12.78 -3.33
N GLU A 56 1.37 -11.84 -4.10
CA GLU A 56 0.66 -10.63 -4.52
C GLU A 56 0.43 -10.54 -6.03
N GLY A 57 1.01 -11.48 -6.82
CA GLY A 57 0.77 -11.58 -8.26
C GLY A 57 1.28 -10.42 -9.10
N ASN A 58 2.12 -9.56 -8.56
CA ASN A 58 2.75 -8.44 -9.25
C ASN A 58 3.93 -8.88 -10.13
N THR A 59 4.42 -7.98 -10.98
CA THR A 59 5.64 -8.21 -11.76
C THR A 59 6.87 -8.20 -10.87
N TYR A 60 7.88 -9.00 -11.24
CA TYR A 60 9.15 -9.07 -10.51
C TYR A 60 9.82 -7.71 -10.34
N ASP A 61 9.89 -6.91 -11.38
CA ASP A 61 10.55 -5.59 -11.32
C ASP A 61 9.92 -4.67 -10.26
N PHE A 62 8.60 -4.70 -10.13
CA PHE A 62 7.89 -3.93 -9.12
C PHE A 62 8.23 -4.44 -7.71
N GLN A 63 8.17 -5.75 -7.49
CA GLN A 63 8.47 -6.35 -6.20
C GLN A 63 9.95 -6.22 -5.83
N HIS A 64 10.84 -6.32 -6.82
CA HIS A 64 12.28 -6.15 -6.59
C HIS A 64 12.62 -4.71 -6.22
N THR A 65 12.01 -3.72 -6.87
CA THR A 65 12.17 -2.30 -6.49
C THR A 65 11.75 -2.09 -5.03
N TYR A 66 10.58 -2.62 -4.63
CA TYR A 66 10.16 -2.54 -3.24
C TYR A 66 11.16 -3.23 -2.29
N ALA A 67 11.58 -4.46 -2.62
CA ALA A 67 12.48 -5.24 -1.76
C ALA A 67 13.86 -4.61 -1.58
N THR A 68 14.36 -3.89 -2.60
CA THR A 68 15.64 -3.17 -2.53
C THR A 68 15.54 -1.85 -1.79
N ASP A 69 14.41 -1.14 -1.91
CA ASP A 69 14.26 0.23 -1.41
C ASP A 69 13.69 0.28 0.02
N VAL A 70 13.10 -0.82 0.51
CA VAL A 70 12.49 -0.86 1.85
C VAL A 70 13.48 -0.54 2.97
N GLU A 71 14.75 -0.93 2.84
CA GLU A 71 15.81 -0.60 3.80
C GLU A 71 16.03 0.91 3.88
N GLY A 72 16.09 1.58 2.72
CA GLY A 72 16.20 3.03 2.65
C GLY A 72 14.99 3.75 3.28
N GLY A 73 13.79 3.22 3.04
CA GLY A 73 12.56 3.74 3.64
C GLY A 73 12.54 3.59 5.17
N THR A 74 12.96 2.46 5.70
CA THR A 74 13.06 2.25 7.15
C THR A 74 14.15 3.13 7.78
N ALA A 75 15.31 3.25 7.15
CA ALA A 75 16.36 4.14 7.60
C ALA A 75 15.93 5.61 7.63
N TRP A 76 15.10 6.02 6.66
CA TRP A 76 14.51 7.35 6.66
C TRP A 76 13.55 7.56 7.84
N LEU A 77 12.69 6.61 8.16
CA LEU A 77 11.83 6.64 9.35
C LEU A 77 12.64 6.66 10.65
N ASP A 78 13.79 5.97 10.70
CA ASP A 78 14.71 6.01 11.85
C ASP A 78 15.24 7.42 12.12
N THR A 79 15.45 8.23 11.08
CA THR A 79 15.86 9.64 11.27
C THR A 79 14.81 10.46 12.01
N MET A 80 13.53 10.03 11.95
CA MET A 80 12.41 10.64 12.65
C MET A 80 12.12 9.99 14.00
N GLN A 81 13.01 9.11 14.47
CA GLN A 81 12.81 8.36 15.73
C GLN A 81 11.49 7.56 15.74
N PHE A 82 11.21 6.88 14.62
CA PHE A 82 10.01 6.09 14.50
C PHE A 82 9.97 4.96 15.54
N PRO A 83 8.87 4.82 16.32
CA PRO A 83 8.78 3.84 17.39
C PRO A 83 8.45 2.44 16.83
N TRP A 84 9.45 1.71 16.38
CA TRP A 84 9.28 0.37 15.82
C TRP A 84 8.76 -0.65 16.84
N MET A 85 7.81 -1.48 16.42
CA MET A 85 7.49 -2.71 17.11
C MET A 85 8.47 -3.83 16.70
N PRO A 86 8.62 -4.90 17.52
CA PRO A 86 9.36 -6.08 17.10
C PRO A 86 8.82 -6.68 15.81
N LEU A 87 9.70 -7.27 14.99
CA LEU A 87 9.28 -7.97 13.78
C LEU A 87 8.28 -9.08 14.09
N VAL A 88 7.21 -9.14 13.34
CA VAL A 88 6.17 -10.16 13.43
C VAL A 88 6.04 -10.94 12.12
N ALA A 89 5.59 -12.19 12.22
CA ALA A 89 5.19 -12.97 11.08
C ALA A 89 3.69 -12.78 10.85
N ILE A 90 3.30 -12.55 9.60
CA ILE A 90 1.90 -12.54 9.19
C ILE A 90 1.62 -13.73 8.29
N PRO A 91 0.36 -14.22 8.21
CA PRO A 91 -0.01 -15.33 7.33
C PRO A 91 0.41 -15.08 5.87
N GLY A 92 0.97 -16.09 5.23
CA GLY A 92 1.47 -16.01 3.85
C GLY A 92 2.98 -15.75 3.75
N TYR A 93 3.62 -15.24 4.80
CA TYR A 93 5.06 -15.01 4.80
C TYR A 93 5.81 -16.09 5.58
N SER A 94 7.02 -16.40 5.12
CA SER A 94 7.79 -17.55 5.64
C SER A 94 8.38 -17.32 7.01
N TRP A 95 8.60 -16.05 7.40
CA TRP A 95 9.20 -15.65 8.68
C TRP A 95 8.84 -14.22 9.05
N ALA A 96 9.19 -13.82 10.26
CA ALA A 96 8.95 -12.48 10.77
C ALA A 96 9.82 -11.44 10.03
N HIS A 97 9.21 -10.62 9.20
CA HIS A 97 9.84 -9.49 8.52
C HIS A 97 8.88 -8.29 8.37
N PHE A 98 7.79 -8.33 9.10
CA PHE A 98 6.82 -7.26 9.14
C PHE A 98 6.97 -6.47 10.44
N SER A 99 7.03 -5.16 10.34
CA SER A 99 7.07 -4.26 11.48
C SER A 99 6.17 -3.05 11.23
N GLY A 100 5.76 -2.43 12.31
CA GLY A 100 4.97 -1.20 12.30
C GLY A 100 5.30 -0.36 13.52
N SER A 101 4.46 0.60 13.86
CA SER A 101 4.63 1.40 15.06
C SER A 101 4.23 0.64 16.32
N SER A 102 5.05 0.71 17.37
CA SER A 102 4.71 0.19 18.70
C SER A 102 3.61 1.01 19.40
N GLU A 103 3.33 2.21 18.92
CA GLU A 103 2.29 3.13 19.42
C GLU A 103 0.98 3.01 18.63
N ASP A 104 0.94 2.09 17.65
CA ASP A 104 -0.15 2.00 16.68
C ASP A 104 -1.35 1.19 17.17
N VAL A 105 -1.85 1.50 18.36
CA VAL A 105 -3.11 0.89 18.85
C VAL A 105 -4.29 1.34 17.97
N ASN A 106 -4.19 2.52 17.32
CA ASN A 106 -5.22 3.12 16.46
C ASN A 106 -4.65 3.68 15.14
N ARG A 107 -3.52 3.19 14.66
CA ARG A 107 -2.76 3.73 13.50
C ARG A 107 -2.24 5.17 13.72
N GLU A 108 -2.16 5.59 14.97
CA GLU A 108 -1.72 6.94 15.31
C GLU A 108 -0.19 7.11 15.24
N GLY A 109 0.57 6.00 15.32
CA GLY A 109 2.02 6.06 15.38
C GLY A 109 2.67 6.74 14.19
N TYR A 110 2.25 6.44 12.96
CA TYR A 110 2.72 7.13 11.76
C TYR A 110 2.29 8.60 11.74
N PHE A 111 1.02 8.87 12.07
CA PHE A 111 0.50 10.23 12.07
C PHE A 111 1.20 11.10 13.09
N ASN A 112 1.41 10.60 14.31
CA ASN A 112 2.11 11.36 15.37
C ASN A 112 3.55 11.73 14.95
N VAL A 113 4.27 10.79 14.31
CA VAL A 113 5.61 11.05 13.80
C VAL A 113 5.58 12.11 12.69
N PHE A 114 4.71 11.95 11.70
CA PHE A 114 4.63 12.89 10.59
C PHE A 114 4.10 14.26 11.02
N GLU A 115 3.12 14.34 11.92
CA GLU A 115 2.65 15.62 12.47
C GLU A 115 3.78 16.38 13.17
N ARG A 116 4.60 15.70 13.95
CA ARG A 116 5.78 16.30 14.58
C ARG A 116 6.79 16.81 13.55
N GLU A 117 7.07 16.02 12.50
CA GLU A 117 8.01 16.42 11.46
C GLU A 117 7.47 17.55 10.57
N MET A 118 6.15 17.68 10.47
CA MET A 118 5.52 18.78 9.76
C MET A 118 5.53 20.11 10.53
N GLU A 119 5.79 20.07 11.85
CA GLU A 119 5.91 21.29 12.65
C GLU A 119 7.04 22.18 12.09
N GLY A 120 6.70 23.41 11.80
CA GLY A 120 7.66 24.40 11.28
C GLY A 120 7.87 24.37 9.76
N LEU A 121 7.22 23.44 9.04
CA LEU A 121 7.17 23.46 7.58
C LEU A 121 6.04 24.37 7.09
N ASP A 122 6.27 25.07 5.96
CA ASP A 122 5.24 25.87 5.28
C ASP A 122 4.26 24.94 4.52
N LEU A 123 3.50 24.19 5.28
CA LEU A 123 2.50 23.25 4.77
C LEU A 123 1.09 23.77 5.00
N ARG A 124 0.23 23.65 4.00
CA ARG A 124 -1.19 23.96 4.10
C ARG A 124 -2.01 22.70 3.93
N ILE A 125 -2.73 22.31 4.97
CA ILE A 125 -3.65 21.17 4.95
C ILE A 125 -5.08 21.69 4.83
N LEU A 126 -5.81 21.19 3.85
CA LEU A 126 -7.24 21.51 3.64
C LEU A 126 -8.07 20.30 4.06
N PHE A 127 -8.56 20.32 5.30
CA PHE A 127 -9.46 19.28 5.79
C PHE A 127 -10.86 19.40 5.17
N ALA A 128 -11.59 18.28 5.14
CA ALA A 128 -12.94 18.20 4.59
C ALA A 128 -13.06 18.81 3.18
N THR A 129 -12.01 18.67 2.38
CA THR A 129 -11.89 19.24 1.04
C THR A 129 -11.46 18.16 0.07
N PRO A 130 -12.36 17.23 -0.31
CA PRO A 130 -12.02 16.20 -1.28
C PRO A 130 -11.56 16.81 -2.60
N ALA A 131 -10.51 16.21 -3.18
CA ALA A 131 -10.11 16.48 -4.55
C ALA A 131 -11.15 15.91 -5.50
N THR A 132 -11.52 16.68 -6.51
CA THR A 132 -12.58 16.31 -7.46
C THR A 132 -12.09 16.18 -8.89
N GLU A 133 -11.00 16.86 -9.25
CA GLU A 133 -10.49 16.91 -10.61
C GLU A 133 -9.00 17.23 -10.64
N LEU A 134 -8.25 16.63 -11.58
CA LEU A 134 -6.89 17.02 -11.93
C LEU A 134 -6.92 18.05 -13.06
N ILE A 135 -6.19 19.14 -12.89
CA ILE A 135 -6.04 20.16 -13.95
C ILE A 135 -4.98 19.68 -14.91
N THR A 136 -5.36 19.53 -16.19
CA THR A 136 -4.44 19.08 -17.23
C THR A 136 -4.28 20.17 -18.29
N GLU A 137 -3.04 20.52 -18.60
CA GLU A 137 -2.69 21.47 -19.65
C GLU A 137 -1.63 20.87 -20.58
N SER A 138 -1.92 20.80 -21.87
CA SER A 138 -1.01 20.21 -22.87
C SER A 138 -0.51 18.79 -22.53
N GLY A 139 -1.40 17.94 -21.96
CA GLY A 139 -1.07 16.56 -21.58
C GLY A 139 -0.27 16.42 -20.27
N ARG A 140 -0.07 17.50 -19.54
CA ARG A 140 0.60 17.50 -18.22
C ARG A 140 -0.38 17.89 -17.12
N VAL A 141 -0.36 17.17 -16.00
CA VAL A 141 -1.07 17.56 -14.80
C VAL A 141 -0.38 18.78 -14.17
N THR A 142 -1.12 19.88 -14.02
CA THR A 142 -0.64 21.17 -13.52
C THR A 142 -1.32 21.62 -12.24
N GLY A 143 -2.21 20.81 -11.69
CA GLY A 143 -2.88 21.16 -10.44
C GLY A 143 -4.03 20.23 -10.11
N VAL A 144 -4.79 20.61 -9.10
CA VAL A 144 -5.96 19.89 -8.59
C VAL A 144 -7.06 20.86 -8.19
N ILE A 145 -8.29 20.44 -8.37
CA ILE A 145 -9.48 21.12 -7.86
C ILE A 145 -10.02 20.31 -6.69
N GLY A 146 -10.33 21.01 -5.60
CA GLY A 146 -11.01 20.46 -4.43
C GLY A 146 -12.26 21.26 -4.10
N SER A 147 -13.26 20.59 -3.53
CA SER A 147 -14.52 21.22 -3.11
C SER A 147 -14.78 20.93 -1.65
N SER A 148 -14.92 21.95 -0.85
CA SER A 148 -15.22 21.77 0.57
C SER A 148 -16.72 21.63 0.81
N ALA A 149 -17.07 21.07 1.97
CA ALA A 149 -18.46 20.85 2.38
C ALA A 149 -19.31 22.12 2.46
N ASN A 150 -18.69 23.29 2.63
CA ASN A 150 -19.37 24.60 2.62
C ASN A 150 -19.62 25.16 1.22
N GLY A 151 -19.29 24.41 0.16
CA GLY A 151 -19.45 24.81 -1.23
C GLY A 151 -18.31 25.63 -1.82
N SER A 152 -17.24 25.88 -1.06
CA SER A 152 -16.08 26.58 -1.59
C SER A 152 -15.26 25.66 -2.50
N THR A 153 -14.84 26.18 -3.64
CA THR A 153 -13.93 25.48 -4.56
C THR A 153 -12.51 26.02 -4.41
N TYR A 154 -11.55 25.12 -4.30
CA TYR A 154 -10.14 25.42 -4.24
C TYR A 154 -9.46 24.95 -5.51
N THR A 155 -8.76 25.87 -6.18
CA THR A 155 -7.91 25.55 -7.33
C THR A 155 -6.45 25.67 -6.87
N VAL A 156 -5.76 24.54 -6.81
CA VAL A 156 -4.36 24.48 -6.41
C VAL A 156 -3.51 24.22 -7.65
N ARG A 157 -2.61 25.14 -7.96
CA ARG A 157 -1.63 25.00 -9.05
C ARG A 157 -0.36 24.37 -8.53
N ALA A 158 0.09 23.31 -9.17
CA ALA A 158 1.31 22.59 -8.85
C ALA A 158 2.44 23.03 -9.80
N LYS A 159 3.60 23.39 -9.23
CA LYS A 159 4.79 23.76 -10.03
C LYS A 159 5.49 22.52 -10.57
N ASP A 160 5.66 21.52 -9.74
CA ASP A 160 6.44 20.32 -10.06
C ASP A 160 5.56 19.12 -10.40
N GLY A 161 4.46 18.90 -9.70
CA GLY A 161 3.52 17.81 -9.94
C GLY A 161 2.48 17.66 -8.83
N VAL A 162 1.61 16.68 -9.00
CA VAL A 162 0.59 16.29 -8.02
C VAL A 162 0.84 14.86 -7.59
N VAL A 163 0.93 14.60 -6.29
CA VAL A 163 1.03 13.25 -5.73
C VAL A 163 -0.36 12.80 -5.31
N ILE A 164 -0.80 11.66 -5.84
CA ILE A 164 -2.06 11.01 -5.45
C ILE A 164 -1.74 9.97 -4.37
N ALA A 165 -2.22 10.20 -3.15
CA ALA A 165 -2.05 9.32 -2.00
C ALA A 165 -3.40 8.99 -1.35
N SER A 166 -4.47 8.88 -2.15
CA SER A 166 -5.85 8.71 -1.69
C SER A 166 -6.25 7.26 -1.42
N GLY A 167 -5.31 6.33 -1.48
CA GLY A 167 -5.57 4.90 -1.30
C GLY A 167 -6.20 4.23 -2.51
N GLY A 168 -6.74 3.03 -2.29
CA GLY A 168 -7.34 2.19 -3.31
C GLY A 168 -8.85 2.37 -3.45
N TYR A 169 -9.52 1.29 -3.87
CA TYR A 169 -10.98 1.27 -4.14
C TYR A 169 -11.74 0.17 -3.38
N ALA A 170 -11.19 -0.29 -2.26
CA ALA A 170 -11.76 -1.40 -1.51
C ALA A 170 -13.19 -1.16 -0.95
N ASP A 171 -13.60 0.11 -0.79
CA ASP A 171 -14.97 0.50 -0.43
C ASP A 171 -15.88 0.73 -1.65
N ASN A 172 -15.34 0.63 -2.86
CA ASN A 172 -16.10 0.86 -4.08
C ASN A 172 -16.54 -0.46 -4.71
N GLN A 173 -17.76 -0.88 -4.41
CA GLN A 173 -18.32 -2.15 -4.86
C GLN A 173 -18.37 -2.27 -6.39
N ASP A 174 -18.60 -1.17 -7.09
CA ASP A 174 -18.67 -1.17 -8.55
C ASP A 174 -17.28 -1.39 -9.17
N MET A 175 -16.25 -0.72 -8.65
CA MET A 175 -14.87 -0.94 -9.07
C MET A 175 -14.38 -2.35 -8.69
N LEU A 176 -14.77 -2.88 -7.53
CA LEU A 176 -14.45 -4.25 -7.16
C LEU A 176 -15.04 -5.25 -8.16
N LYS A 177 -16.31 -5.08 -8.55
CA LYS A 177 -16.99 -5.94 -9.54
C LYS A 177 -16.36 -5.82 -10.93
N GLU A 178 -15.94 -4.63 -11.32
CA GLU A 178 -15.33 -4.37 -12.62
C GLU A 178 -13.93 -4.98 -12.76
N HIS A 179 -13.11 -4.85 -11.72
CA HIS A 179 -11.67 -5.16 -11.79
C HIS A 179 -11.30 -6.49 -11.14
N ASP A 180 -12.15 -7.09 -10.31
CA ASP A 180 -11.87 -8.38 -9.70
C ASP A 180 -12.12 -9.53 -10.69
N LYS A 181 -11.03 -10.21 -11.07
CA LYS A 181 -11.07 -11.35 -12.01
C LYS A 181 -10.84 -12.70 -11.32
N MET A 182 -10.37 -12.70 -10.07
CA MET A 182 -9.97 -13.92 -9.39
C MET A 182 -11.07 -14.53 -8.54
N TRP A 183 -11.72 -13.71 -7.73
CA TRP A 183 -12.66 -14.20 -6.72
C TRP A 183 -14.03 -14.51 -7.26
N ASN A 184 -14.42 -13.97 -8.44
CA ASN A 184 -15.69 -14.15 -9.11
C ASN A 184 -16.89 -14.06 -8.13
N TRP A 185 -16.87 -13.04 -7.29
CA TRP A 185 -17.83 -12.87 -6.22
C TRP A 185 -19.23 -12.56 -6.76
N LYS A 186 -20.16 -13.45 -6.49
CA LYS A 186 -21.56 -13.24 -6.88
C LYS A 186 -22.28 -12.24 -5.97
N ASP A 187 -21.78 -12.05 -4.76
CA ASP A 187 -22.43 -11.29 -3.69
C ASP A 187 -21.44 -10.31 -3.00
N LEU A 188 -20.69 -9.52 -3.79
CA LEU A 188 -19.79 -8.49 -3.23
C LEU A 188 -20.52 -7.46 -2.36
N ASP A 189 -21.84 -7.31 -2.55
CA ASP A 189 -22.68 -6.40 -1.75
C ASP A 189 -22.70 -6.74 -0.25
N THR A 190 -22.26 -7.95 0.13
CA THR A 190 -22.17 -8.39 1.53
C THR A 190 -20.80 -8.22 2.14
N PHE A 191 -19.79 -7.83 1.35
CA PHE A 191 -18.44 -7.61 1.83
C PHE A 191 -18.24 -6.16 2.25
N HIS A 192 -17.61 -5.99 3.39
CA HIS A 192 -17.19 -4.70 3.90
C HIS A 192 -15.66 -4.66 3.95
N CYS A 193 -15.12 -3.51 3.57
CA CYS A 193 -13.71 -3.25 3.73
C CYS A 193 -13.39 -2.99 5.22
N ASP A 194 -12.43 -3.73 5.77
CA ASP A 194 -11.93 -3.49 7.14
C ASP A 194 -11.00 -2.26 7.21
N ASN A 195 -10.61 -1.72 6.06
CA ASN A 195 -9.87 -0.49 6.01
C ASN A 195 -10.77 0.69 6.38
N ASN A 196 -10.16 1.77 6.81
CA ASN A 196 -10.89 3.00 7.10
C ASN A 196 -11.69 3.46 5.87
N TYR A 197 -12.86 4.05 6.13
CA TYR A 197 -13.72 4.61 5.10
C TYR A 197 -12.96 5.60 4.20
N GLY A 198 -13.26 5.57 2.91
CA GLY A 198 -12.69 6.49 1.94
C GLY A 198 -11.83 5.85 0.85
N HIS A 199 -11.71 4.53 0.84
CA HIS A 199 -11.07 3.80 -0.26
C HIS A 199 -12.04 3.65 -1.46
N THR A 200 -12.48 4.79 -1.98
CA THR A 200 -13.52 4.90 -3.01
C THR A 200 -12.99 4.90 -4.44
N GLY A 201 -11.66 4.90 -4.62
CA GLY A 201 -11.04 4.91 -5.94
C GLY A 201 -10.99 6.28 -6.62
N ASP A 202 -11.32 7.35 -5.93
CA ASP A 202 -11.39 8.69 -6.52
C ASP A 202 -10.07 9.15 -7.15
N GLY A 203 -8.94 8.87 -6.50
CA GLY A 203 -7.63 9.20 -7.05
C GLY A 203 -7.31 8.40 -8.30
N ILE A 204 -7.68 7.12 -8.34
CA ILE A 204 -7.51 6.25 -9.51
C ILE A 204 -8.36 6.79 -10.66
N ARG A 205 -9.63 7.12 -10.41
CA ARG A 205 -10.52 7.70 -11.41
C ARG A 205 -9.97 9.00 -11.98
N MET A 206 -9.56 9.95 -11.12
CA MET A 206 -8.96 11.20 -11.57
C MET A 206 -7.67 10.99 -12.39
N ALA A 207 -6.85 10.03 -12.00
CA ALA A 207 -5.62 9.71 -12.74
C ALA A 207 -5.92 9.13 -14.12
N THR A 208 -6.88 8.20 -14.22
CA THR A 208 -7.29 7.61 -15.51
C THR A 208 -7.97 8.62 -16.42
N GLU A 209 -8.80 9.50 -15.89
CA GLU A 209 -9.39 10.64 -16.63
C GLU A 209 -8.29 11.59 -17.15
N ALA A 210 -7.19 11.73 -16.44
CA ALA A 210 -6.02 12.51 -16.87
C ALA A 210 -5.09 11.74 -17.85
N GLY A 211 -5.42 10.50 -18.21
CA GLY A 211 -4.72 9.69 -19.20
C GLY A 211 -3.74 8.65 -18.62
N ALA A 212 -3.75 8.42 -17.31
CA ALA A 212 -2.96 7.33 -16.72
C ALA A 212 -3.52 5.96 -17.10
N ALA A 213 -2.64 4.98 -17.30
CA ALA A 213 -3.04 3.59 -17.44
C ALA A 213 -3.41 3.01 -16.06
N PHE A 214 -4.47 2.21 -16.02
CA PHE A 214 -4.83 1.44 -14.84
C PHE A 214 -4.10 0.10 -14.87
N ALA A 215 -3.32 -0.18 -13.83
CA ALA A 215 -2.69 -1.48 -13.65
C ALA A 215 -3.70 -2.45 -13.07
N GLU A 216 -4.31 -3.28 -13.90
CA GLU A 216 -5.23 -4.32 -13.45
C GLU A 216 -4.45 -5.43 -12.73
N LEU A 217 -4.60 -5.50 -11.42
CA LEU A 217 -4.18 -6.66 -10.66
C LEU A 217 -5.29 -7.73 -10.72
N PRO A 218 -4.95 -9.02 -10.88
CA PRO A 218 -5.94 -10.06 -11.06
C PRO A 218 -6.79 -10.36 -9.83
N PHE A 219 -6.44 -9.81 -8.67
CA PHE A 219 -7.12 -10.05 -7.40
C PHE A 219 -6.98 -8.88 -6.42
N ASN A 220 -7.93 -8.80 -5.50
CA ASN A 220 -7.83 -7.95 -4.33
C ASN A 220 -7.35 -8.80 -3.15
N GLN A 221 -6.36 -8.31 -2.41
CA GLN A 221 -5.87 -9.01 -1.23
C GLN A 221 -6.94 -8.97 -0.13
N MET A 222 -7.34 -10.14 0.34
CA MET A 222 -8.21 -10.27 1.48
C MET A 222 -7.39 -10.62 2.72
N VAL A 223 -7.22 -9.64 3.59
CA VAL A 223 -6.62 -9.86 4.92
C VAL A 223 -7.76 -10.05 5.90
N SER A 224 -8.05 -11.30 6.25
CA SER A 224 -9.03 -11.73 7.26
C SER A 224 -10.44 -11.13 7.07
N PRO A 225 -11.43 -11.92 6.69
CA PRO A 225 -12.80 -11.45 6.75
C PRO A 225 -13.15 -11.20 8.22
N SER A 226 -13.47 -9.98 8.60
CA SER A 226 -14.17 -9.75 9.83
C SER A 226 -15.56 -10.34 9.68
N TRP A 227 -15.83 -11.43 10.39
CA TRP A 227 -17.13 -12.11 10.43
C TRP A 227 -18.17 -11.33 11.24
N THR A 228 -18.03 -10.04 11.39
CA THR A 228 -19.08 -9.21 11.99
C THR A 228 -20.07 -8.83 10.90
N PRO A 229 -21.29 -9.39 10.91
CA PRO A 229 -22.34 -8.88 10.05
C PRO A 229 -22.50 -7.39 10.39
N CYS A 230 -22.25 -6.51 9.45
CA CYS A 230 -22.50 -5.08 9.64
C CYS A 230 -24.02 -4.86 9.71
N SER A 231 -24.58 -4.99 10.92
CA SER A 231 -26.00 -4.70 11.18
C SER A 231 -26.27 -3.25 11.56
N THR A 232 -25.21 -2.42 11.62
CA THR A 232 -25.34 -1.00 11.93
C THR A 232 -24.45 -0.19 10.97
N PRO A 233 -25.00 0.79 10.26
CA PRO A 233 -24.15 1.74 9.58
C PRO A 233 -23.23 2.40 10.63
N PRO A 234 -21.94 2.60 10.32
CA PRO A 234 -21.01 3.20 11.23
C PRO A 234 -21.56 4.57 11.69
N LYS A 235 -21.43 4.86 12.97
CA LYS A 235 -21.63 6.21 13.44
C LYS A 235 -20.66 7.09 12.67
N GLN A 236 -21.17 8.09 11.96
CA GLN A 236 -20.32 9.12 11.41
C GLN A 236 -19.39 9.63 12.53
N PRO A 237 -18.10 9.81 12.27
CA PRO A 237 -17.20 10.37 13.26
C PRO A 237 -17.81 11.68 13.74
N SER A 238 -17.96 11.82 15.04
CA SER A 238 -18.32 13.10 15.64
C SER A 238 -17.30 14.11 15.14
N GLU A 239 -17.79 15.25 14.61
CA GLU A 239 -16.93 16.32 14.14
C GLU A 239 -15.79 16.55 15.14
N PRO A 240 -14.53 16.60 14.67
CA PRO A 240 -13.43 16.90 15.57
C PRO A 240 -13.68 18.29 16.19
N PRO A 241 -13.37 18.47 17.46
CA PRO A 241 -13.55 19.77 18.10
C PRO A 241 -12.77 20.81 17.30
N MET A 242 -13.48 21.83 16.81
CA MET A 242 -12.85 22.96 16.14
C MET A 242 -11.82 23.55 17.09
N ARG A 243 -10.52 23.36 16.79
CA ARG A 243 -9.48 24.12 17.46
C ARG A 243 -9.66 25.56 17.04
N ALA A 244 -10.01 26.41 18.00
CA ALA A 244 -10.08 27.85 17.81
C ALA A 244 -8.69 28.32 17.37
N SER A 245 -8.62 28.93 16.18
CA SER A 245 -7.46 29.68 15.74
C SER A 245 -7.29 30.90 16.65
N THR A 246 -6.23 30.92 17.43
CA THR A 246 -5.70 32.13 18.02
C THR A 246 -4.77 32.82 17.05
#